data_f196bb972682b4ca6cff2594b80b5c2d
#
_entry.id   f196bb972682b4ca6cff2594b80b5c2d
#
_cell.length_a   1.000
_cell.length_b   1.000
_cell.length_c   1.000
_cell.angle_alpha   90.00
_cell.angle_beta   90.00
_cell.angle_gamma   90.00
#
_symmetry.space_group_name_H-M   'P 1'
#
loop_
_entity.id
_entity.type
_entity.pdbx_description
1 polymer ?
#
loop_
_entity_poly.entity_id
_entity_poly.type
_entity_poly.pdbx_seq_one_letter_code
_entity_poly.pdbx_strand_id
1 'polypeptide(L)'
;LINMLNMIEYFNLDTIGWNSSDYIHLLTEIERRAYSDRSEHMGDPDFWSVPTNMLTSKNYAKNRIKNISPMLASKSKDIFPGDPYKKENTETTHYSVIDQFGNAISVTTTLNTNFGNGIVVRGAGFFLNNEMDDFVSKPGVPNYYGLVGNEANAIESNKRPLSSMTPTIV
;
A
#
# COMPACT_ATOMS: atom_id res chain seq x y z
N LEU A 1 1.93 -5.00 3.86
CA LEU A 1 1.73 -5.19 5.29
C LEU A 1 2.88 -5.97 5.95
N ILE A 2 3.18 -7.21 5.54
CA ILE A 2 4.24 -8.05 6.18
C ILE A 2 5.58 -7.32 6.26
N ASN A 3 6.00 -6.62 5.22
CA ASN A 3 7.22 -5.81 5.23
C ASN A 3 7.20 -4.72 6.32
N MET A 4 6.09 -4.01 6.47
CA MET A 4 5.91 -3.00 7.53
C MET A 4 5.98 -3.63 8.92
N LEU A 5 5.27 -4.76 9.16
CA LEU A 5 5.29 -5.48 10.42
C LEU A 5 6.70 -5.97 10.76
N ASN A 6 7.43 -6.47 9.77
CA ASN A 6 8.82 -6.89 9.95
C ASN A 6 9.76 -5.73 10.29
N MET A 7 9.50 -4.53 9.77
CA MET A 7 10.27 -3.33 10.10
C MET A 7 9.97 -2.84 11.52
N ILE A 8 8.69 -2.81 11.93
CA ILE A 8 8.28 -2.26 13.21
C ILE A 8 8.76 -3.12 14.39
N GLU A 9 8.91 -4.43 14.21
CA GLU A 9 9.42 -5.34 15.25
C GLU A 9 10.83 -4.99 15.78
N TYR A 10 11.60 -4.20 15.06
CA TYR A 10 12.92 -3.74 15.51
C TYR A 10 12.85 -2.55 16.47
N PHE A 11 11.67 -2.04 16.78
CA PHE A 11 11.46 -0.90 17.66
C PHE A 11 10.66 -1.33 18.91
N ASN A 12 11.02 -0.79 20.07
CA ASN A 12 10.29 -1.06 21.30
C ASN A 12 9.08 -0.09 21.40
N LEU A 13 7.91 -0.56 20.97
CA LEU A 13 6.68 0.24 20.94
C LEU A 13 6.19 0.61 22.35
N ASP A 14 6.49 -0.20 23.38
CA ASP A 14 6.08 0.08 24.76
C ASP A 14 6.70 1.39 25.29
N THR A 15 7.88 1.76 24.78
CA THR A 15 8.58 2.98 25.18
C THR A 15 8.23 4.21 24.36
N ILE A 16 7.65 4.01 23.16
CA ILE A 16 7.34 5.11 22.23
C ILE A 16 6.01 5.78 22.59
N GLY A 17 5.06 5.03 23.14
CA GLY A 17 3.73 5.53 23.52
C GLY A 17 2.76 5.59 22.32
N TRP A 18 1.57 5.06 22.53
CA TRP A 18 0.52 5.00 21.51
C TRP A 18 0.12 6.39 21.01
N ASN A 19 0.08 6.56 19.70
CA ASN A 19 -0.34 7.77 19.00
C ASN A 19 0.46 9.05 19.39
N SER A 20 1.67 8.88 19.91
CA SER A 20 2.61 9.98 20.15
C SER A 20 3.21 10.49 18.82
N SER A 21 3.84 11.67 18.86
CA SER A 21 4.59 12.20 17.71
C SER A 21 5.65 11.24 17.20
N ASP A 22 6.35 10.56 18.13
CA ASP A 22 7.41 9.61 17.81
C ASP A 22 6.83 8.33 17.17
N TYR A 23 5.66 7.87 17.65
CA TYR A 23 4.93 6.76 17.05
C TYR A 23 4.49 7.07 15.62
N ILE A 24 3.86 8.23 15.42
CA ILE A 24 3.41 8.69 14.09
C ILE A 24 4.62 8.87 13.16
N HIS A 25 5.70 9.47 13.65
CA HIS A 25 6.95 9.61 12.89
C HIS A 25 7.49 8.25 12.44
N LEU A 26 7.62 7.29 13.37
CA LEU A 26 8.13 5.95 13.08
C LEU A 26 7.27 5.22 12.04
N LEU A 27 5.94 5.21 12.22
CA LEU A 27 5.03 4.58 11.28
C LEU A 27 5.14 5.22 9.89
N THR A 28 5.16 6.54 9.81
CA THR A 28 5.31 7.26 8.55
C THR A 28 6.60 6.89 7.83
N GLU A 29 7.72 6.79 8.55
CA GLU A 29 9.01 6.41 7.97
C GLU A 29 9.02 4.96 7.47
N ILE A 30 8.35 4.04 8.17
CA ILE A 30 8.18 2.64 7.77
C ILE A 30 7.30 2.53 6.53
N GLU A 31 6.12 3.18 6.56
CA GLU A 31 5.17 3.17 5.45
C GLU A 31 5.79 3.71 4.16
N ARG A 32 6.48 4.85 4.23
CA ARG A 32 7.14 5.47 3.07
C ARG A 32 8.12 4.53 2.40
N ARG A 33 8.88 3.74 3.17
CA ARG A 33 9.81 2.73 2.65
C ARG A 33 9.09 1.55 2.03
N ALA A 34 8.05 1.05 2.70
CA ALA A 34 7.26 -0.08 2.20
C ALA A 34 6.50 0.27 0.91
N TYR A 35 5.93 1.47 0.83
CA TYR A 35 5.26 1.94 -0.39
C TYR A 35 6.24 2.23 -1.53
N SER A 36 7.43 2.69 -1.21
CA SER A 36 8.52 2.82 -2.18
C SER A 36 8.87 1.47 -2.79
N ASP A 37 9.03 0.43 -1.97
CA ASP A 37 9.28 -0.95 -2.42
C ASP A 37 8.10 -1.49 -3.25
N ARG A 38 6.86 -1.20 -2.83
CA ARG A 38 5.65 -1.61 -3.52
C ARG A 38 5.60 -1.06 -4.95
N SER A 39 5.88 0.21 -5.11
CA SER A 39 5.82 0.89 -6.42
C SER A 39 6.79 0.32 -7.45
N GLU A 40 7.94 -0.17 -6.99
CA GLU A 40 8.99 -0.71 -7.86
C GLU A 40 8.82 -2.21 -8.13
N HIS A 41 8.53 -2.98 -7.07
CA HIS A 41 8.71 -4.43 -7.10
C HIS A 41 7.41 -5.21 -7.22
N MET A 42 6.25 -4.59 -6.93
CA MET A 42 4.99 -5.30 -6.89
C MET A 42 4.14 -5.08 -8.14
N GLY A 43 3.47 -6.12 -8.56
CA GLY A 43 2.54 -6.18 -9.68
C GLY A 43 1.75 -7.47 -9.63
N ASP A 44 0.93 -7.74 -10.64
CA ASP A 44 0.25 -9.02 -10.77
C ASP A 44 1.29 -10.15 -10.97
N PRO A 45 1.38 -11.14 -10.06
CA PRO A 45 2.39 -12.20 -10.13
C PRO A 45 2.26 -13.11 -11.37
N ASP A 46 1.14 -13.11 -12.06
CA ASP A 46 0.95 -13.84 -13.31
C ASP A 46 1.65 -13.12 -14.49
N PHE A 47 1.98 -11.84 -14.32
CA PHE A 47 2.59 -10.97 -15.34
C PHE A 47 3.97 -10.42 -14.93
N TRP A 48 4.28 -10.40 -13.63
CA TRP A 48 5.49 -9.82 -13.09
C TRP A 48 6.15 -10.71 -12.03
N SER A 49 7.45 -10.89 -12.13
CA SER A 49 8.20 -11.66 -11.12
C SER A 49 8.37 -10.85 -9.82
N VAL A 50 7.37 -10.92 -8.95
CA VAL A 50 7.39 -10.23 -7.65
C VAL A 50 8.38 -10.92 -6.70
N PRO A 51 9.41 -10.23 -6.16
CA PRO A 51 10.39 -10.81 -5.25
C PRO A 51 9.86 -10.95 -3.83
N THR A 52 8.74 -11.69 -3.66
CA THR A 52 7.98 -11.79 -2.41
C THR A 52 8.84 -12.25 -1.24
N ASN A 53 9.66 -13.30 -1.44
CA ASN A 53 10.53 -13.84 -0.38
C ASN A 53 11.54 -12.81 0.14
N MET A 54 12.05 -11.94 -0.74
CA MET A 54 12.95 -10.85 -0.35
C MET A 54 12.18 -9.77 0.42
N LEU A 55 11.08 -9.28 -0.14
CA LEU A 55 10.28 -8.19 0.44
C LEU A 55 9.71 -8.54 1.81
N THR A 56 9.43 -9.84 2.07
CA THR A 56 8.88 -10.31 3.36
C THR A 56 9.95 -10.83 4.33
N SER A 57 11.22 -10.75 3.97
CA SER A 57 12.29 -11.25 4.85
C SER A 57 12.66 -10.26 5.96
N LYS A 58 12.97 -10.79 7.15
CA LYS A 58 13.47 -10.01 8.30
C LYS A 58 14.77 -9.27 7.96
N ASN A 59 15.64 -9.90 7.18
CA ASN A 59 16.91 -9.29 6.80
C ASN A 59 16.71 -8.08 5.89
N TYR A 60 15.78 -8.16 4.96
CA TYR A 60 15.38 -7.01 4.13
C TYR A 60 14.82 -5.87 4.97
N ALA A 61 13.86 -6.17 5.86
CA ALA A 61 13.28 -5.20 6.79
C ALA A 61 14.36 -4.50 7.64
N LYS A 62 15.32 -5.27 8.19
CA LYS A 62 16.46 -4.74 8.95
C LYS A 62 17.31 -3.76 8.15
N ASN A 63 17.48 -4.02 6.86
CA ASN A 63 18.22 -3.11 5.97
C ASN A 63 17.41 -1.84 5.68
N ARG A 64 16.09 -1.95 5.52
CA ARG A 64 15.21 -0.82 5.20
C ARG A 64 15.12 0.21 6.33
N ILE A 65 15.28 -0.19 7.59
CA ILE A 65 15.19 0.71 8.75
C ILE A 65 16.51 1.41 9.10
N LYS A 66 17.65 1.01 8.54
CA LYS A 66 18.99 1.51 8.93
C LYS A 66 19.15 3.01 8.90
N ASN A 67 18.43 3.68 8.03
CA ASN A 67 18.51 5.13 7.82
C ASN A 67 17.30 5.88 8.39
N ILE A 68 16.46 5.24 9.21
CA ILE A 68 15.41 5.94 9.96
C ILE A 68 16.06 6.71 11.11
N SER A 69 15.95 8.03 11.08
CA SER A 69 16.35 8.89 12.19
C SER A 69 15.18 9.03 13.16
N PRO A 70 15.38 8.86 14.47
CA PRO A 70 14.31 9.10 15.45
C PRO A 70 13.94 10.58 15.61
N MET A 71 14.79 11.50 15.16
CA MET A 71 14.63 12.94 15.39
C MET A 71 14.30 13.75 14.14
N LEU A 72 14.50 13.18 12.95
CA LEU A 72 14.37 13.90 11.68
C LEU A 72 13.61 13.08 10.65
N ALA A 73 12.55 13.67 10.10
CA ALA A 73 11.83 13.07 8.98
C ALA A 73 12.73 13.01 7.73
N SER A 74 12.78 11.84 7.10
CA SER A 74 13.46 11.67 5.82
C SER A 74 12.77 12.53 4.74
N LYS A 75 13.54 13.12 3.83
CA LYS A 75 12.94 13.77 2.66
C LYS A 75 12.44 12.71 1.69
N SER A 76 11.24 12.87 1.12
CA SER A 76 10.65 11.89 0.20
C SER A 76 11.56 11.56 -0.99
N LYS A 77 12.30 12.54 -1.48
CA LYS A 77 13.26 12.36 -2.57
C LYS A 77 14.47 11.49 -2.23
N ASP A 78 14.71 11.22 -0.94
CA ASP A 78 15.87 10.46 -0.44
C ASP A 78 15.44 9.06 0.03
N ILE A 79 14.14 8.71 -0.10
CA ILE A 79 13.61 7.38 0.19
C ILE A 79 13.41 6.64 -1.13
N PHE A 80 14.26 5.67 -1.37
CA PHE A 80 14.28 4.87 -2.59
C PHE A 80 13.78 3.43 -2.32
N PRO A 81 13.06 2.75 -3.22
CA PRO A 81 12.64 1.34 -3.10
C PRO A 81 13.81 0.42 -3.39
N GLY A 82 14.88 0.46 -2.68
CA GLY A 82 16.02 -0.12 -3.34
C GLY A 82 16.19 0.46 -4.78
N ASP A 83 15.43 1.47 -5.18
CA ASP A 83 15.50 2.58 -6.14
C ASP A 83 14.10 3.20 -6.43
N PRO A 84 13.96 4.47 -6.90
CA PRO A 84 13.01 5.42 -6.28
C PRO A 84 11.58 5.49 -6.84
N TYR A 85 10.65 5.98 -6.07
CA TYR A 85 9.52 6.94 -6.26
C TYR A 85 8.19 6.55 -5.54
N LYS A 86 7.56 7.31 -4.91
CA LYS A 86 6.69 8.39 -4.42
C LYS A 86 5.25 8.00 -3.93
N LYS A 87 4.66 8.78 -3.06
CA LYS A 87 3.53 8.82 -2.11
C LYS A 87 2.10 8.43 -2.55
N GLU A 88 1.29 7.87 -1.62
CA GLU A 88 -0.16 7.62 -1.70
C GLU A 88 -1.03 8.26 -0.59
N ASN A 89 -2.32 8.51 -0.92
CA ASN A 89 -3.43 8.77 -0.01
C ASN A 89 -4.52 7.70 -0.25
N THR A 90 -5.18 7.21 0.84
CA THR A 90 -6.13 6.10 0.79
C THR A 90 -7.51 6.49 1.29
N GLU A 91 -8.58 6.08 0.55
CA GLU A 91 -9.96 6.07 1.03
C GLU A 91 -10.61 4.73 0.72
N THR A 92 -11.01 3.99 1.76
CA THR A 92 -11.46 2.59 1.67
C THR A 92 -12.41 2.25 2.81
N THR A 93 -13.36 1.35 2.59
CA THR A 93 -14.21 0.79 3.64
C THR A 93 -13.86 -0.67 3.89
N HIS A 94 -13.66 -1.02 5.17
CA HIS A 94 -13.36 -2.38 5.61
C HIS A 94 -14.38 -2.83 6.65
N TYR A 95 -14.85 -4.11 6.56
CA TYR A 95 -15.68 -4.74 7.58
C TYR A 95 -15.38 -6.23 7.69
N SER A 96 -15.56 -6.77 8.89
CA SER A 96 -15.49 -8.21 9.17
C SER A 96 -16.78 -8.68 9.81
N VAL A 97 -17.22 -9.87 9.46
CA VAL A 97 -18.46 -10.50 9.98
C VAL A 97 -18.14 -11.91 10.42
N ILE A 98 -18.69 -12.30 11.58
CA ILE A 98 -18.63 -13.67 12.07
C ILE A 98 -20.08 -14.12 12.29
N ASP A 99 -20.45 -15.29 11.77
CA ASP A 99 -21.75 -15.89 11.99
C ASP A 99 -21.81 -16.71 13.29
N GLN A 100 -23.02 -17.18 13.65
CA GLN A 100 -23.24 -17.99 14.85
C GLN A 100 -22.56 -19.36 14.82
N PHE A 101 -22.06 -19.80 13.68
CA PHE A 101 -21.36 -21.08 13.50
C PHE A 101 -19.83 -20.92 13.52
N GLY A 102 -19.33 -19.69 13.70
CA GLY A 102 -17.90 -19.38 13.71
C GLY A 102 -17.29 -19.16 12.31
N ASN A 103 -18.11 -19.12 11.24
CA ASN A 103 -17.59 -18.72 9.93
C ASN A 103 -17.29 -17.22 9.95
N ALA A 104 -16.10 -16.86 9.48
CA ALA A 104 -15.64 -15.48 9.46
C ALA A 104 -15.37 -15.02 8.03
N ILE A 105 -15.77 -13.79 7.71
CA ILE A 105 -15.44 -13.12 6.45
C ILE A 105 -14.87 -11.74 6.74
N SER A 106 -13.86 -11.36 6.01
CA SER A 106 -13.30 -10.00 6.02
C SER A 106 -13.35 -9.45 4.61
N VAL A 107 -13.93 -8.26 4.47
CA VAL A 107 -14.15 -7.61 3.18
C VAL A 107 -13.60 -6.19 3.24
N THR A 108 -12.81 -5.86 2.24
CA THR A 108 -12.45 -4.47 1.95
C THR A 108 -13.00 -4.12 0.58
N THR A 109 -13.71 -3.01 0.47
CA THR A 109 -14.32 -2.55 -0.77
C THR A 109 -14.04 -1.08 -1.00
N THR A 110 -13.86 -0.70 -2.25
CA THR A 110 -13.59 0.69 -2.63
C THR A 110 -14.15 0.96 -4.02
N LEU A 111 -14.27 2.24 -4.35
CA LEU A 111 -14.49 2.75 -5.71
C LEU A 111 -13.22 3.38 -6.28
N ASN A 112 -12.09 3.24 -5.55
CA ASN A 112 -10.82 3.90 -5.66
C ASN A 112 -10.84 5.36 -5.15
N THR A 113 -11.67 6.25 -5.70
CA THR A 113 -11.93 7.58 -5.11
C THR A 113 -13.30 7.65 -4.42
N ASN A 114 -13.60 8.73 -3.67
CA ASN A 114 -14.83 8.91 -2.88
C ASN A 114 -16.12 8.60 -3.67
N PHE A 115 -16.16 8.93 -4.95
CA PHE A 115 -17.30 8.72 -5.84
C PHE A 115 -16.91 7.97 -7.12
N GLY A 116 -15.80 7.22 -7.09
CA GLY A 116 -15.26 6.55 -8.27
C GLY A 116 -15.01 7.54 -9.40
N ASN A 117 -15.50 7.25 -10.62
CA ASN A 117 -15.40 8.18 -11.75
C ASN A 117 -16.49 9.27 -11.77
N GLY A 118 -17.34 9.36 -10.72
CA GLY A 118 -18.43 10.34 -10.62
C GLY A 118 -19.67 10.00 -11.44
N ILE A 119 -19.72 8.86 -12.14
CA ILE A 119 -20.84 8.45 -12.96
C ILE A 119 -21.80 7.57 -12.17
N VAL A 120 -23.07 7.99 -12.09
CA VAL A 120 -24.16 7.19 -11.52
C VAL A 120 -24.83 6.37 -12.62
N VAL A 121 -24.96 5.06 -12.42
CA VAL A 121 -25.70 4.18 -13.34
C VAL A 121 -27.19 4.45 -13.21
N ARG A 122 -27.79 5.02 -14.28
CA ARG A 122 -29.23 5.35 -14.31
C ARG A 122 -30.08 4.10 -14.17
N GLY A 123 -31.07 4.15 -13.28
CA GLY A 123 -31.98 3.04 -13.00
C GLY A 123 -31.47 2.03 -11.97
N ALA A 124 -30.16 1.99 -11.70
CA ALA A 124 -29.56 1.10 -10.70
C ALA A 124 -29.12 1.85 -9.43
N GLY A 125 -28.80 3.15 -9.51
CA GLY A 125 -28.55 4.02 -8.37
C GLY A 125 -27.20 3.84 -7.67
N PHE A 126 -26.18 3.27 -8.34
CA PHE A 126 -24.83 3.14 -7.82
C PHE A 126 -23.80 3.90 -8.68
N PHE A 127 -22.66 4.23 -8.08
CA PHE A 127 -21.52 4.84 -8.78
C PHE A 127 -20.67 3.78 -9.46
N LEU A 128 -20.11 4.13 -10.62
CA LEU A 128 -19.03 3.35 -11.24
C LEU A 128 -17.70 3.68 -10.57
N ASN A 129 -16.86 2.66 -10.39
CA ASN A 129 -15.50 2.83 -9.89
C ASN A 129 -14.57 3.48 -10.94
N ASN A 130 -13.38 3.87 -10.52
CA ASN A 130 -12.28 4.29 -11.37
C ASN A 130 -10.99 3.49 -11.10
N GLU A 131 -11.13 2.21 -10.75
CA GLU A 131 -10.03 1.28 -10.40
C GLU A 131 -8.99 1.11 -11.53
N MET A 132 -9.31 1.48 -12.76
CA MET A 132 -8.33 1.47 -13.85
C MET A 132 -7.17 2.44 -13.62
N ASP A 133 -7.33 3.46 -12.76
CA ASP A 133 -6.28 4.38 -12.37
C ASP A 133 -5.27 3.76 -11.37
N ASP A 134 -5.60 2.60 -10.81
CA ASP A 134 -4.67 1.80 -10.00
C ASP A 134 -3.57 1.15 -10.85
N PHE A 135 -3.79 0.99 -12.15
CA PHE A 135 -2.74 0.65 -13.08
C PHE A 135 -1.83 1.84 -13.38
N VAL A 136 -0.64 1.53 -13.82
CA VAL A 136 0.26 2.51 -14.44
C VAL A 136 -0.14 2.67 -15.91
N SER A 137 -0.90 3.73 -16.22
CA SER A 137 -1.31 4.03 -17.59
C SER A 137 -0.12 4.44 -18.47
N LYS A 138 0.90 5.06 -17.87
CA LYS A 138 2.16 5.41 -18.50
C LYS A 138 3.30 5.39 -17.48
N PRO A 139 4.30 4.51 -17.63
CA PRO A 139 5.46 4.46 -16.75
C PRO A 139 6.15 5.82 -16.58
N GLY A 140 6.51 6.16 -15.33
CA GLY A 140 7.15 7.43 -15.01
C GLY A 140 6.20 8.63 -14.93
N VAL A 141 4.89 8.46 -15.16
CA VAL A 141 3.88 9.53 -15.03
C VAL A 141 3.03 9.25 -13.78
N PRO A 142 2.78 10.28 -12.93
CA PRO A 142 1.92 10.12 -11.77
C PRO A 142 0.46 9.81 -12.16
N ASN A 143 -0.20 8.93 -11.39
CA ASN A 143 -1.64 8.72 -11.44
C ASN A 143 -2.39 9.84 -10.68
N TYR A 144 -3.71 9.69 -10.48
CA TYR A 144 -4.55 10.64 -9.74
C TYR A 144 -3.99 10.96 -8.35
N TYR A 145 -3.44 9.97 -7.64
CA TYR A 145 -2.84 10.13 -6.30
C TYR A 145 -1.39 10.66 -6.33
N GLY A 146 -0.86 10.99 -7.49
CA GLY A 146 0.53 11.42 -7.65
C GLY A 146 1.55 10.28 -7.55
N LEU A 147 1.08 9.02 -7.66
CA LEU A 147 1.95 7.85 -7.67
C LEU A 147 2.58 7.66 -9.03
N VAL A 148 3.88 7.49 -9.01
CA VAL A 148 4.64 7.10 -10.18
C VAL A 148 4.88 5.60 -10.08
N GLY A 149 4.28 4.83 -10.97
CA GLY A 149 4.49 3.39 -11.06
C GLY A 149 5.37 3.02 -12.26
N ASN A 150 5.76 1.76 -12.28
CA ASN A 150 6.64 1.16 -13.27
C ASN A 150 5.92 0.15 -14.16
N GLU A 151 6.66 -0.46 -15.10
CA GLU A 151 6.19 -1.50 -16.01
C GLU A 151 5.52 -2.70 -15.29
N ALA A 152 5.95 -2.99 -14.05
CA ALA A 152 5.38 -4.06 -13.22
C ALA A 152 3.87 -3.97 -13.11
N ASN A 153 3.31 -2.76 -12.99
CA ASN A 153 1.88 -2.51 -12.88
C ASN A 153 1.31 -1.78 -14.11
N ALA A 154 1.97 -1.84 -15.25
CA ALA A 154 1.44 -1.31 -16.50
C ALA A 154 0.15 -2.03 -16.91
N ILE A 155 -0.77 -1.28 -17.56
CA ILE A 155 -2.06 -1.80 -18.01
C ILE A 155 -1.87 -2.88 -19.09
N GLU A 156 -2.53 -4.02 -18.92
CA GLU A 156 -2.47 -5.13 -19.86
C GLU A 156 -3.77 -5.95 -19.81
N SER A 157 -4.10 -6.62 -20.91
CA SER A 157 -5.32 -7.44 -21.00
C SER A 157 -5.28 -8.61 -20.00
N ASN A 158 -6.35 -8.81 -19.24
CA ASN A 158 -6.52 -9.83 -18.19
C ASN A 158 -5.62 -9.64 -16.96
N LYS A 159 -4.88 -8.57 -16.86
CA LYS A 159 -4.04 -8.22 -15.71
C LYS A 159 -4.84 -7.52 -14.62
N ARG A 160 -4.53 -7.85 -13.37
CA ARG A 160 -5.11 -7.21 -12.17
C ARG A 160 -4.25 -6.00 -11.77
N PRO A 161 -4.86 -4.86 -11.39
CA PRO A 161 -4.12 -3.73 -10.85
C PRO A 161 -3.55 -4.06 -9.47
N LEU A 162 -2.54 -3.31 -9.04
CA LEU A 162 -2.13 -3.32 -7.64
C LEU A 162 -3.27 -2.80 -6.75
N SER A 163 -3.54 -3.52 -5.65
CA SER A 163 -4.50 -3.11 -4.64
C SER A 163 -3.80 -2.66 -3.36
N SER A 164 -4.35 -1.63 -2.71
CA SER A 164 -3.95 -1.20 -1.37
C SER A 164 -4.83 -1.81 -0.27
N MET A 165 -5.75 -2.70 -0.64
CA MET A 165 -6.69 -3.34 0.27
C MET A 165 -6.09 -4.60 0.89
N THR A 166 -6.23 -4.73 2.22
CA THR A 166 -5.74 -5.89 2.96
C THR A 166 -6.84 -6.38 3.91
N PRO A 167 -7.81 -7.20 3.44
CA PRO A 167 -8.81 -7.79 4.32
C PRO A 167 -8.13 -8.62 5.41
N THR A 168 -8.43 -8.32 6.68
CA THR A 168 -7.72 -8.92 7.82
C THR A 168 -8.69 -9.34 8.91
N ILE A 169 -8.47 -10.53 9.48
CA ILE A 169 -9.10 -11.03 10.72
C ILE A 169 -7.97 -11.23 11.72
N VAL A 170 -8.13 -10.72 12.93
CA VAL A 170 -7.19 -10.81 14.04
C VAL A 170 -7.82 -11.54 15.21
#